data_427a49ca5715654d43813b8326b5580b
#
_entry.id   427a49ca5715654d43813b8326b5580b
#
_cell.length_a   1.000
_cell.length_b   1.000
_cell.length_c   1.000
_cell.angle_alpha   90.00
_cell.angle_beta   90.00
_cell.angle_gamma   90.00
#
_symmetry.space_group_name_H-M   'P 1'
#
loop_
_entity.id
_entity.type
_entity.pdbx_description
1 polymer ?
#
loop_
_entity_poly.entity_id
_entity_poly.type
_entity_poly.pdbx_seq_one_letter_code
_entity_poly.pdbx_strand_id
1 'polypeptide(L)'
;MFYKNILLLTVFLLISNCTTKNLLKNKPSENLINGYLNKGFAIVYSDDLYKQKIVSKKISERSLIIFQKKLKTDTLVKITNILNNKSIIGTVGKKAKYPLFNNSVLSIRIADELDLDIDQPYVEILEILENSIFVAQKAKTYDEEKKVAVKAPVDGISINDLNVVKKDDKKNFDEKFSYSIKIADFYFNDTALILLSRIKTESLIENAKIKKISDKKYRVYLGPFNDINSLQKSYNDISILEFENIEIIRND
;
A
#
# COMPACT_ATOMS: atom_id res chain seq x y z
N MET A 1 9.69 -19.85 -68.66
CA MET A 1 10.36 -20.21 -67.36
C MET A 1 10.87 -19.00 -66.64
N PHE A 2 11.29 -17.93 -67.24
CA PHE A 2 11.83 -16.69 -66.66
C PHE A 2 10.82 -15.90 -65.81
N TYR A 3 9.60 -15.74 -66.24
CA TYR A 3 8.57 -14.93 -65.53
C TYR A 3 8.17 -15.52 -64.20
N LYS A 4 8.23 -16.84 -64.02
CA LYS A 4 7.89 -17.50 -62.74
C LYS A 4 8.92 -17.20 -61.67
N ASN A 5 10.19 -17.09 -62.01
CA ASN A 5 11.25 -16.75 -61.13
C ASN A 5 11.27 -15.26 -60.74
N ILE A 6 10.88 -14.39 -61.70
CA ILE A 6 10.72 -12.94 -61.41
C ILE A 6 9.57 -12.69 -60.47
N LEU A 7 8.43 -13.40 -60.66
CA LEU A 7 7.28 -13.29 -59.73
C LEU A 7 7.65 -13.77 -58.32
N LEU A 8 8.42 -14.83 -58.20
CA LEU A 8 8.86 -15.35 -56.88
C LEU A 8 9.83 -14.39 -56.20
N LEU A 9 10.69 -13.71 -56.93
CA LEU A 9 11.61 -12.69 -56.44
C LEU A 9 10.88 -11.42 -55.93
N THR A 10 9.80 -10.98 -56.65
CA THR A 10 9.00 -9.83 -56.24
C THR A 10 8.19 -10.12 -54.98
N VAL A 11 7.64 -11.33 -54.82
CA VAL A 11 6.94 -11.75 -53.59
C VAL A 11 7.90 -11.79 -52.39
N PHE A 12 9.16 -12.25 -52.60
CA PHE A 12 10.14 -12.27 -51.50
C PHE A 12 10.59 -10.89 -51.08
N LEU A 13 10.63 -9.89 -51.95
CA LEU A 13 10.93 -8.49 -51.65
C LEU A 13 9.81 -7.77 -50.87
N LEU A 14 8.57 -8.23 -51.03
CA LEU A 14 7.43 -7.64 -50.34
C LEU A 14 7.27 -8.12 -48.88
N ILE A 15 7.90 -9.24 -48.53
CA ILE A 15 7.84 -9.81 -47.15
C ILE A 15 8.92 -9.22 -46.24
N SER A 16 9.95 -8.56 -46.77
CA SER A 16 11.07 -8.03 -45.98
C SER A 16 10.83 -6.64 -45.36
N ASN A 17 9.65 -6.04 -45.54
CA ASN A 17 9.36 -4.67 -45.05
C ASN A 17 8.59 -4.60 -43.72
N CYS A 18 8.66 -5.65 -42.90
CA CYS A 18 8.03 -5.62 -41.56
C CYS A 18 9.04 -5.78 -40.44
N THR A 19 10.05 -4.91 -40.40
CA THR A 19 10.80 -4.65 -39.16
C THR A 19 10.97 -3.15 -38.97
N THR A 20 9.88 -2.45 -38.75
CA THR A 20 9.95 -1.19 -38.00
C THR A 20 10.34 -1.58 -36.58
N LYS A 21 11.63 -1.47 -36.25
CA LYS A 21 12.04 -1.28 -34.89
C LYS A 21 11.36 0.00 -34.39
N ASN A 22 10.18 -0.15 -33.82
CA ASN A 22 9.70 0.82 -32.87
C ASN A 22 10.77 0.90 -31.79
N LEU A 23 11.63 1.90 -31.88
CA LEU A 23 12.30 2.46 -30.72
C LEU A 23 11.17 2.97 -29.82
N LEU A 24 10.54 2.03 -29.10
CA LEU A 24 9.82 2.35 -27.91
C LEU A 24 10.83 3.12 -27.06
N LYS A 25 10.73 4.47 -27.08
CA LYS A 25 11.16 5.25 -25.93
C LYS A 25 10.60 4.49 -24.75
N ASN A 26 11.48 3.78 -24.05
CA ASN A 26 11.18 3.27 -22.72
C ASN A 26 10.84 4.50 -21.87
N LYS A 27 9.57 4.93 -21.89
CA LYS A 27 9.00 5.52 -20.70
C LYS A 27 9.23 4.43 -19.64
N PRO A 28 9.97 4.71 -18.57
CA PRO A 28 10.01 3.79 -17.45
C PRO A 28 8.54 3.52 -17.14
N SER A 29 8.13 2.27 -17.31
CA SER A 29 6.76 1.89 -17.00
C SER A 29 6.55 2.26 -15.54
N GLU A 30 5.61 3.14 -15.25
CA GLU A 30 5.22 3.51 -13.89
C GLU A 30 4.90 2.27 -13.04
N ASN A 31 4.71 1.12 -13.68
CA ASN A 31 4.50 -0.18 -13.04
C ASN A 31 5.74 -0.81 -12.40
N LEU A 32 6.95 -0.29 -12.63
CA LEU A 32 8.19 -0.80 -11.99
C LEU A 32 8.50 -0.12 -10.65
N ILE A 33 7.72 0.90 -10.27
CA ILE A 33 7.93 1.66 -9.02
C ILE A 33 6.90 1.27 -7.97
N ASN A 34 5.83 0.56 -8.33
CA ASN A 34 4.78 0.19 -7.40
C ASN A 34 5.11 -1.13 -6.69
N GLY A 35 5.90 -1.03 -5.60
CA GLY A 35 5.95 -2.05 -4.59
C GLY A 35 4.55 -2.30 -3.99
N TYR A 36 4.40 -3.38 -3.25
CA TYR A 36 3.17 -3.67 -2.54
C TYR A 36 2.76 -2.51 -1.64
N LEU A 37 1.53 -2.02 -1.82
CA LEU A 37 0.89 -1.01 -0.99
C LEU A 37 -0.42 -1.57 -0.48
N ASN A 38 -0.65 -1.50 0.83
CA ASN A 38 -1.91 -1.91 1.43
C ASN A 38 -2.24 -1.05 2.64
N LYS A 39 -3.51 -0.64 2.75
CA LYS A 39 -4.08 0.05 3.91
C LYS A 39 -5.08 -0.86 4.60
N GLY A 40 -5.09 -0.84 5.92
CA GLY A 40 -6.02 -1.64 6.69
C GLY A 40 -5.71 -1.64 8.19
N PHE A 41 -6.54 -2.34 8.94
CA PHE A 41 -6.37 -2.47 10.38
C PHE A 41 -5.29 -3.48 10.71
N ALA A 42 -4.36 -3.12 11.56
CA ALA A 42 -3.34 -4.01 12.10
C ALA A 42 -3.80 -4.67 13.40
N ILE A 43 -3.11 -5.71 13.81
CA ILE A 43 -3.14 -6.24 15.18
C ILE A 43 -1.85 -5.82 15.86
N VAL A 44 -1.94 -5.24 17.05
CA VAL A 44 -0.78 -5.11 17.92
C VAL A 44 -0.59 -6.44 18.64
N TYR A 45 0.58 -7.05 18.48
CA TYR A 45 0.89 -8.36 19.05
C TYR A 45 0.83 -8.33 20.57
N SER A 46 0.26 -9.38 21.15
CA SER A 46 0.41 -9.72 22.57
C SER A 46 0.56 -11.23 22.73
N ASP A 47 1.19 -11.66 23.83
CA ASP A 47 1.34 -13.08 24.13
C ASP A 47 0.00 -13.81 24.32
N ASP A 48 -1.04 -13.08 24.72
CA ASP A 48 -2.38 -13.65 24.86
C ASP A 48 -3.02 -13.98 23.52
N LEU A 49 -2.81 -13.15 22.48
CA LEU A 49 -3.26 -13.46 21.12
C LEU A 49 -2.59 -14.72 20.56
N TYR A 50 -1.33 -14.93 20.94
CA TYR A 50 -0.62 -16.16 20.59
C TYR A 50 -1.18 -17.38 21.36
N LYS A 51 -1.39 -17.26 22.70
CA LYS A 51 -2.00 -18.35 23.52
C LYS A 51 -3.39 -18.73 23.02
N GLN A 52 -4.21 -17.73 22.64
CA GLN A 52 -5.55 -17.94 22.06
C GLN A 52 -5.52 -18.44 20.61
N LYS A 53 -4.34 -18.63 20.01
CA LYS A 53 -4.13 -19.04 18.61
C LYS A 53 -4.73 -18.09 17.56
N ILE A 54 -5.02 -16.85 17.94
CA ILE A 54 -5.45 -15.78 17.01
C ILE A 54 -4.28 -15.42 16.09
N VAL A 55 -3.06 -15.35 16.65
CA VAL A 55 -1.82 -15.21 15.89
C VAL A 55 -0.99 -16.48 16.06
N SER A 56 -0.59 -17.10 14.95
CA SER A 56 0.04 -18.43 14.99
C SER A 56 1.53 -18.43 15.35
N LYS A 57 2.18 -17.27 15.42
CA LYS A 57 3.61 -17.14 15.75
C LYS A 57 3.87 -15.98 16.68
N LYS A 58 4.95 -16.10 17.47
CA LYS A 58 5.40 -15.05 18.37
C LYS A 58 6.21 -13.99 17.62
N ILE A 59 6.06 -12.74 18.06
CA ILE A 59 6.92 -11.61 17.70
C ILE A 59 7.62 -11.15 18.98
N SER A 60 8.93 -10.85 18.90
CA SER A 60 9.60 -10.17 19.99
C SER A 60 9.08 -8.75 20.13
N GLU A 61 8.66 -8.37 21.33
CA GLU A 61 8.06 -7.06 21.62
C GLU A 61 8.95 -5.89 21.20
N ARG A 62 10.28 -6.04 21.35
CA ARG A 62 11.28 -5.02 21.04
C ARG A 62 11.77 -5.01 19.59
N SER A 63 11.28 -5.93 18.76
CA SER A 63 11.70 -6.02 17.36
C SER A 63 10.95 -5.02 16.47
N LEU A 64 11.54 -4.70 15.31
CA LEU A 64 10.86 -3.98 14.23
C LEU A 64 10.31 -4.97 13.19
N ILE A 65 9.68 -6.05 13.66
CA ILE A 65 9.14 -7.13 12.83
C ILE A 65 7.63 -6.98 12.74
N ILE A 66 7.10 -7.24 11.52
CA ILE A 66 5.68 -7.39 11.27
C ILE A 66 5.39 -8.75 10.66
N PHE A 67 4.18 -9.28 10.82
CA PHE A 67 3.68 -10.35 9.98
C PHE A 67 2.78 -9.79 8.90
N GLN A 68 3.06 -10.16 7.66
CA GLN A 68 2.29 -9.78 6.48
C GLN A 68 2.14 -10.99 5.53
N LYS A 69 0.90 -11.24 5.02
CA LYS A 69 0.59 -12.47 4.28
C LYS A 69 1.13 -12.47 2.84
N LYS A 70 1.09 -11.32 2.18
CA LYS A 70 1.40 -11.19 0.74
C LYS A 70 2.88 -10.96 0.45
N LEU A 71 3.63 -10.36 1.40
CA LEU A 71 5.05 -10.05 1.24
C LEU A 71 5.94 -11.25 1.61
N LYS A 72 7.14 -11.31 1.05
CA LYS A 72 8.17 -12.30 1.40
C LYS A 72 8.77 -11.96 2.78
N THR A 73 9.29 -12.99 3.46
CA THR A 73 10.12 -12.81 4.66
C THR A 73 11.34 -11.95 4.31
N ASP A 74 11.80 -11.16 5.27
CA ASP A 74 12.92 -10.23 5.18
C ASP A 74 12.72 -9.02 4.23
N THR A 75 11.52 -8.87 3.65
CA THR A 75 11.17 -7.65 2.90
C THR A 75 11.14 -6.44 3.83
N LEU A 76 11.81 -5.35 3.44
CA LEU A 76 11.71 -4.06 4.13
C LEU A 76 10.39 -3.38 3.77
N VAL A 77 9.73 -2.82 4.77
CA VAL A 77 8.46 -2.10 4.59
C VAL A 77 8.48 -0.81 5.39
N LYS A 78 7.88 0.23 4.81
CA LYS A 78 7.51 1.43 5.53
C LYS A 78 6.09 1.24 6.05
N ILE A 79 5.93 1.37 7.37
CA ILE A 79 4.63 1.31 8.04
C ILE A 79 4.28 2.73 8.46
N THR A 80 3.10 3.21 8.08
CA THR A 80 2.64 4.57 8.37
C THR A 80 1.31 4.48 9.12
N ASN A 81 1.23 5.12 10.28
CA ASN A 81 -0.05 5.39 10.94
C ASN A 81 -0.75 6.52 10.17
N ILE A 82 -1.88 6.21 9.54
CA ILE A 82 -2.62 7.16 8.68
C ILE A 82 -3.23 8.30 9.47
N LEU A 83 -3.51 8.10 10.76
CA LEU A 83 -4.17 9.10 11.59
C LEU A 83 -3.25 10.24 12.00
N ASN A 84 -1.96 9.94 12.23
CA ASN A 84 -0.97 10.94 12.69
C ASN A 84 0.22 11.13 11.74
N ASN A 85 0.26 10.38 10.62
CA ASN A 85 1.33 10.39 9.61
C ASN A 85 2.73 9.96 10.13
N LYS A 86 2.84 9.41 11.34
CA LYS A 86 4.10 8.83 11.81
C LYS A 86 4.42 7.57 11.01
N SER A 87 5.68 7.36 10.71
CA SER A 87 6.12 6.19 9.96
C SER A 87 7.42 5.61 10.50
N ILE A 88 7.56 4.30 10.37
CA ILE A 88 8.76 3.54 10.73
C ILE A 88 9.06 2.50 9.66
N ILE A 89 10.34 2.14 9.53
CA ILE A 89 10.75 1.03 8.68
C ILE A 89 10.84 -0.23 9.54
N GLY A 90 10.17 -1.27 9.09
CA GLY A 90 10.20 -2.59 9.69
C GLY A 90 10.55 -3.67 8.69
N THR A 91 10.67 -4.90 9.16
CA THR A 91 10.99 -6.07 8.35
C THR A 91 9.84 -7.09 8.45
N VAL A 92 9.49 -7.68 7.32
CA VAL A 92 8.50 -8.76 7.28
C VAL A 92 9.10 -10.04 7.87
N GLY A 93 8.51 -10.53 8.94
CA GLY A 93 8.91 -11.76 9.59
C GLY A 93 8.36 -13.02 8.90
N LYS A 94 8.51 -14.17 9.57
CA LYS A 94 8.05 -15.46 9.07
C LYS A 94 6.53 -15.46 8.85
N LYS A 95 6.06 -16.17 7.83
CA LYS A 95 4.63 -16.34 7.56
C LYS A 95 3.86 -16.81 8.80
N ALA A 96 2.83 -16.05 9.17
CA ALA A 96 1.95 -16.35 10.30
C ALA A 96 0.49 -16.33 9.86
N LYS A 97 -0.37 -17.10 10.57
CA LYS A 97 -1.82 -17.04 10.40
C LYS A 97 -2.38 -16.02 11.40
N TYR A 98 -3.30 -15.21 10.97
CA TYR A 98 -4.07 -14.23 11.74
C TYR A 98 -5.36 -13.88 10.99
N PRO A 99 -6.37 -13.21 11.59
CA PRO A 99 -7.64 -12.91 10.94
C PRO A 99 -7.50 -12.19 9.59
N LEU A 100 -8.41 -12.47 8.66
CA LEU A 100 -8.38 -11.90 7.30
C LEU A 100 -8.67 -10.40 7.29
N PHE A 101 -9.49 -9.93 8.22
CA PHE A 101 -9.79 -8.52 8.41
C PHE A 101 -8.53 -7.67 8.59
N ASN A 102 -7.52 -8.22 9.26
CA ASN A 102 -6.30 -7.49 9.58
C ASN A 102 -5.29 -7.59 8.43
N ASN A 103 -4.67 -6.47 8.08
CA ASN A 103 -3.65 -6.42 7.04
C ASN A 103 -2.28 -6.91 7.54
N SER A 104 -2.01 -6.79 8.84
CA SER A 104 -0.74 -7.15 9.45
C SER A 104 -0.86 -7.41 10.95
N VAL A 105 0.21 -7.99 11.52
CA VAL A 105 0.44 -8.03 12.97
C VAL A 105 1.73 -7.27 13.23
N LEU A 106 1.69 -6.27 14.08
CA LEU A 106 2.80 -5.39 14.43
C LEU A 106 3.38 -5.79 15.79
N SER A 107 4.69 -5.63 15.99
CA SER A 107 5.28 -5.71 17.33
C SER A 107 4.81 -4.53 18.19
N ILE A 108 4.90 -4.66 19.51
CA ILE A 108 4.56 -3.59 20.46
C ILE A 108 5.41 -2.35 20.17
N ARG A 109 6.72 -2.53 19.96
CA ARG A 109 7.63 -1.43 19.64
C ARG A 109 7.18 -0.62 18.41
N ILE A 110 6.74 -1.27 17.34
CA ILE A 110 6.25 -0.56 16.14
C ILE A 110 4.99 0.24 16.48
N ALA A 111 4.08 -0.32 17.27
CA ALA A 111 2.86 0.37 17.68
C ALA A 111 3.17 1.61 18.53
N ASP A 112 4.12 1.50 19.48
CA ASP A 112 4.56 2.61 20.33
C ASP A 112 5.23 3.73 19.52
N GLU A 113 6.15 3.39 18.61
CA GLU A 113 6.87 4.37 17.76
C GLU A 113 5.92 5.11 16.80
N LEU A 114 4.83 4.46 16.41
CA LEU A 114 3.80 5.05 15.56
C LEU A 114 2.73 5.83 16.35
N ASP A 115 2.78 5.87 17.68
CA ASP A 115 1.66 6.32 18.53
C ASP A 115 0.33 5.75 18.01
N LEU A 116 0.29 4.44 17.87
CA LEU A 116 -0.85 3.78 17.25
C LEU A 116 -1.98 3.65 18.28
N ASP A 117 -3.15 4.18 17.94
CA ASP A 117 -4.35 3.95 18.73
C ASP A 117 -4.77 2.48 18.64
N ILE A 118 -4.88 1.80 19.78
CA ILE A 118 -5.25 0.38 19.85
C ILE A 118 -6.71 0.17 19.41
N ASP A 119 -7.56 1.15 19.62
CA ASP A 119 -8.98 1.09 19.22
C ASP A 119 -9.15 1.38 17.72
N GLN A 120 -8.18 2.06 17.10
CA GLN A 120 -8.20 2.39 15.69
C GLN A 120 -6.83 2.19 15.02
N PRO A 121 -6.28 0.95 15.02
CA PRO A 121 -4.94 0.67 14.52
C PRO A 121 -4.89 0.60 12.98
N TYR A 122 -5.20 1.72 12.32
CA TYR A 122 -5.30 1.79 10.86
C TYR A 122 -3.98 2.27 10.24
N VAL A 123 -3.31 1.37 9.51
CA VAL A 123 -1.96 1.60 8.97
C VAL A 123 -1.89 1.37 7.47
N GLU A 124 -0.94 2.07 6.85
CA GLU A 124 -0.47 1.80 5.50
C GLU A 124 0.85 1.02 5.56
N ILE A 125 0.96 -0.02 4.75
CA ILE A 125 2.18 -0.81 4.58
C ILE A 125 2.63 -0.65 3.14
N LEU A 126 3.81 -0.06 2.95
CA LEU A 126 4.47 0.13 1.66
C LEU A 126 5.75 -0.70 1.60
N GLU A 127 5.86 -1.57 0.61
CA GLU A 127 7.09 -2.32 0.33
C GLU A 127 8.19 -1.38 -0.14
N ILE A 128 9.38 -1.51 0.45
CA ILE A 128 10.59 -0.80 0.01
C ILE A 128 11.35 -1.74 -0.92
N LEU A 129 11.33 -1.43 -2.21
CA LEU A 129 12.07 -2.21 -3.19
C LEU A 129 13.57 -1.94 -3.05
N GLU A 130 14.41 -2.98 -3.13
CA GLU A 130 15.87 -2.88 -2.99
C GLU A 130 16.48 -1.83 -3.95
N ASN A 131 15.92 -1.68 -5.14
CA ASN A 131 16.34 -0.68 -6.13
C ASN A 131 15.89 0.75 -5.79
N SER A 132 14.96 0.93 -4.85
CA SER A 132 14.52 2.26 -4.39
C SER A 132 15.38 2.77 -3.23
N ILE A 133 16.19 1.92 -2.63
CA ILE A 133 17.30 2.33 -1.76
C ILE A 133 18.44 2.82 -2.68
N PHE A 134 18.15 3.78 -3.52
CA PHE A 134 19.18 4.65 -4.05
C PHE A 134 19.61 5.50 -2.85
N VAL A 135 20.51 4.93 -2.05
CA VAL A 135 21.38 5.73 -1.21
C VAL A 135 21.94 6.75 -2.18
N ALA A 136 21.62 8.02 -1.98
CA ALA A 136 22.27 9.10 -2.69
C ALA A 136 23.75 8.80 -2.56
N GLN A 137 24.35 8.26 -3.64
CA GLN A 137 25.79 8.07 -3.70
C GLN A 137 26.34 9.43 -3.36
N LYS A 138 27.20 9.49 -2.34
CA LYS A 138 27.91 10.69 -1.90
C LYS A 138 28.03 11.62 -3.08
N ALA A 139 27.31 12.76 -3.03
CA ALA A 139 27.40 13.77 -4.07
C ALA A 139 28.88 13.98 -4.34
N LYS A 140 29.33 13.72 -5.56
CA LYS A 140 30.70 14.07 -5.95
C LYS A 140 30.76 15.57 -5.84
N THR A 141 31.28 16.04 -4.70
CA THR A 141 31.56 17.46 -4.50
C THR A 141 32.67 17.79 -5.46
N TYR A 142 32.38 18.57 -6.47
CA TYR A 142 33.39 19.08 -7.39
C TYR A 142 34.34 19.99 -6.61
N ASP A 143 35.63 20.02 -7.00
CA ASP A 143 36.65 20.78 -6.30
C ASP A 143 36.36 22.31 -6.23
N GLU A 144 35.50 22.80 -7.11
CA GLU A 144 34.95 24.14 -7.07
C GLU A 144 34.02 24.40 -5.89
N GLU A 145 33.16 23.44 -5.55
CA GLU A 145 32.25 23.51 -4.37
C GLU A 145 33.03 23.44 -3.05
N LYS A 146 34.13 22.67 -3.00
CA LYS A 146 35.01 22.66 -1.84
C LYS A 146 35.69 24.02 -1.60
N LYS A 147 36.04 24.74 -2.65
CA LYS A 147 36.64 26.08 -2.54
C LYS A 147 35.64 27.11 -2.04
N VAL A 148 34.35 26.96 -2.33
CA VAL A 148 33.27 27.84 -1.85
C VAL A 148 32.99 27.56 -0.37
N ALA A 149 32.94 26.30 0.04
CA ALA A 149 32.69 25.91 1.43
C ALA A 149 33.79 26.43 2.40
N VAL A 150 35.04 26.53 1.95
CA VAL A 150 36.16 27.06 2.76
C VAL A 150 36.10 28.58 2.90
N LYS A 151 35.40 29.29 2.01
CA LYS A 151 35.28 30.76 2.02
C LYS A 151 34.01 31.29 2.71
N ALA A 152 33.10 30.44 3.09
CA ALA A 152 31.89 30.84 3.82
C ALA A 152 32.28 31.19 5.26
N PRO A 153 32.06 32.46 5.76
CA PRO A 153 32.31 32.77 7.15
C PRO A 153 31.37 32.00 8.04
N VAL A 154 31.91 31.10 8.87
CA VAL A 154 31.18 30.30 9.85
C VAL A 154 30.86 31.07 11.14
N ASP A 155 31.18 32.34 11.22
CA ASP A 155 30.94 33.15 12.40
C ASP A 155 29.53 33.77 12.32
N GLY A 156 28.54 33.04 12.78
CA GLY A 156 27.17 33.55 12.89
C GLY A 156 26.04 32.54 12.86
N ILE A 157 26.33 31.25 12.76
CA ILE A 157 25.28 30.23 12.92
C ILE A 157 25.19 29.90 14.40
N SER A 158 24.28 30.57 15.13
CA SER A 158 23.87 30.07 16.43
C SER A 158 23.09 28.76 16.15
N ILE A 159 23.67 27.65 16.56
CA ILE A 159 22.96 26.37 16.60
C ILE A 159 21.94 26.50 17.73
N ASN A 160 20.77 27.04 17.41
CA ASN A 160 19.62 26.82 18.26
C ASN A 160 19.35 25.33 18.24
N ASP A 161 19.39 24.75 19.44
CA ASP A 161 19.18 23.34 19.70
C ASP A 161 17.89 22.88 19.00
N LEU A 162 18.03 22.16 17.87
CA LEU A 162 16.93 21.57 17.12
C LEU A 162 16.27 20.41 17.90
N ASN A 163 16.79 20.09 19.09
CA ASN A 163 16.23 19.09 20.00
C ASN A 163 15.19 19.67 20.98
N VAL A 164 14.82 20.94 20.87
CA VAL A 164 13.58 21.39 21.48
C VAL A 164 12.46 20.76 20.69
N VAL A 165 12.15 19.51 21.01
CA VAL A 165 10.86 18.91 20.72
C VAL A 165 9.84 19.86 21.33
N LYS A 166 9.29 20.78 20.50
CA LYS A 166 8.02 21.39 20.82
C LYS A 166 7.12 20.19 21.13
N LYS A 167 6.70 20.07 22.38
CA LYS A 167 5.54 19.25 22.72
C LYS A 167 4.42 19.85 21.87
N ASP A 168 4.29 19.32 20.65
CA ASP A 168 3.10 19.56 19.87
C ASP A 168 1.97 19.08 20.76
N ASP A 169 1.12 20.04 21.14
CA ASP A 169 -0.12 19.80 21.82
C ASP A 169 -0.72 18.55 21.18
N LYS A 170 -1.05 17.57 22.04
CA LYS A 170 -1.86 16.43 21.62
C LYS A 170 -3.09 17.04 20.95
N LYS A 171 -3.08 17.19 19.64
CA LYS A 171 -4.29 17.37 18.86
C LYS A 171 -5.10 16.13 19.20
N ASN A 172 -6.09 16.30 20.04
CA ASN A 172 -7.18 15.35 20.17
C ASN A 172 -7.76 15.24 18.77
N PHE A 173 -7.32 14.23 18.03
CA PHE A 173 -7.98 13.82 16.81
C PHE A 173 -9.26 13.11 17.26
N ASP A 174 -10.29 13.92 17.64
CA ASP A 174 -11.68 13.46 17.68
C ASP A 174 -12.15 13.18 16.24
N GLU A 175 -11.29 12.50 15.47
CA GLU A 175 -11.66 12.07 14.14
C GLU A 175 -12.59 10.87 14.29
N LYS A 176 -13.85 11.15 14.09
CA LYS A 176 -14.95 10.18 14.16
C LYS A 176 -14.60 8.95 13.32
N PHE A 177 -14.65 7.77 13.92
CA PHE A 177 -14.48 6.50 13.21
C PHE A 177 -15.47 6.43 12.04
N SER A 178 -14.97 6.41 10.81
CA SER A 178 -15.81 6.29 9.62
C SER A 178 -15.04 5.56 8.51
N TYR A 179 -15.46 4.33 8.20
CA TYR A 179 -14.83 3.47 7.22
C TYR A 179 -15.85 2.82 6.30
N SER A 180 -15.43 2.48 5.10
CA SER A 180 -16.19 1.71 4.13
C SER A 180 -15.36 0.55 3.60
N ILE A 181 -16.01 -0.53 3.20
CA ILE A 181 -15.39 -1.67 2.53
C ILE A 181 -15.61 -1.49 1.04
N LYS A 182 -14.55 -1.19 0.30
CA LYS A 182 -14.54 -1.18 -1.16
C LYS A 182 -14.43 -2.61 -1.66
N ILE A 183 -15.37 -3.03 -2.49
CA ILE A 183 -15.38 -4.37 -3.09
C ILE A 183 -14.74 -4.31 -4.47
N ALA A 184 -15.22 -3.42 -5.35
CA ALA A 184 -14.69 -3.26 -6.70
C ALA A 184 -15.00 -1.87 -7.27
N ASP A 185 -14.18 -1.45 -8.24
CA ASP A 185 -14.43 -0.28 -9.08
C ASP A 185 -14.67 -0.74 -10.53
N PHE A 186 -15.70 -0.22 -11.17
CA PHE A 186 -16.07 -0.54 -12.54
C PHE A 186 -16.12 0.69 -13.42
N TYR A 187 -15.87 0.50 -14.70
CA TYR A 187 -15.98 1.55 -15.71
C TYR A 187 -17.43 1.86 -16.08
N PHE A 188 -18.30 0.82 -16.10
CA PHE A 188 -19.70 0.92 -16.45
C PHE A 188 -20.60 0.70 -15.24
N ASN A 189 -21.69 1.49 -15.15
CA ASN A 189 -22.68 1.35 -14.10
C ASN A 189 -23.38 -0.01 -14.10
N ASP A 190 -23.68 -0.53 -15.28
CA ASP A 190 -24.40 -1.80 -15.44
C ASP A 190 -23.60 -2.98 -14.86
N THR A 191 -22.29 -2.97 -15.04
CA THR A 191 -21.40 -3.98 -14.42
C THR A 191 -21.40 -3.87 -12.90
N ALA A 192 -21.44 -2.65 -12.36
CA ALA A 192 -21.56 -2.43 -10.92
C ALA A 192 -22.91 -2.93 -10.39
N LEU A 193 -24.02 -2.74 -11.14
CA LEU A 193 -25.35 -3.24 -10.78
C LEU A 193 -25.40 -4.78 -10.78
N ILE A 194 -24.74 -5.44 -11.73
CA ILE A 194 -24.63 -6.91 -11.75
C ILE A 194 -23.93 -7.42 -10.49
N LEU A 195 -22.79 -6.81 -10.11
CA LEU A 195 -22.11 -7.20 -8.87
C LEU A 195 -22.98 -6.94 -7.64
N LEU A 196 -23.65 -5.79 -7.59
CA LEU A 196 -24.56 -5.47 -6.47
C LEU A 196 -25.67 -6.51 -6.34
N SER A 197 -26.26 -6.92 -7.45
CA SER A 197 -27.30 -7.97 -7.48
C SER A 197 -26.73 -9.31 -6.99
N ARG A 198 -25.53 -9.67 -7.45
CA ARG A 198 -24.85 -10.90 -7.02
C ARG A 198 -24.61 -10.91 -5.51
N ILE A 199 -24.10 -9.81 -4.94
CA ILE A 199 -23.89 -9.70 -3.50
C ILE A 199 -25.19 -9.92 -2.72
N LYS A 200 -26.29 -9.31 -3.15
CA LYS A 200 -27.61 -9.45 -2.50
C LYS A 200 -28.20 -10.85 -2.59
N THR A 201 -27.90 -11.58 -3.67
CA THR A 201 -28.45 -12.95 -3.89
C THR A 201 -27.59 -14.03 -3.24
N GLU A 202 -26.25 -13.85 -3.22
CA GLU A 202 -25.31 -14.87 -2.73
C GLU A 202 -24.87 -14.63 -1.28
N SER A 203 -25.27 -13.52 -0.66
CA SER A 203 -24.96 -13.21 0.75
C SER A 203 -26.15 -12.60 1.50
N LEU A 204 -26.03 -12.51 2.82
CA LEU A 204 -27.01 -11.83 3.67
C LEU A 204 -26.73 -10.30 3.79
N ILE A 205 -25.95 -9.76 2.87
CA ILE A 205 -25.54 -8.36 2.90
C ILE A 205 -26.55 -7.51 2.16
N GLU A 206 -27.31 -6.70 2.89
CA GLU A 206 -28.32 -5.79 2.32
C GLU A 206 -27.78 -4.37 2.07
N ASN A 207 -26.71 -3.97 2.77
CA ASN A 207 -26.20 -2.59 2.79
C ASN A 207 -25.15 -2.29 1.73
N ALA A 208 -25.01 -3.15 0.71
CA ALA A 208 -24.16 -2.90 -0.45
C ALA A 208 -24.72 -1.76 -1.29
N LYS A 209 -23.85 -0.86 -1.73
CA LYS A 209 -24.21 0.38 -2.46
C LYS A 209 -23.27 0.62 -3.63
N ILE A 210 -23.72 1.45 -4.57
CA ILE A 210 -22.89 1.96 -5.66
C ILE A 210 -22.72 3.47 -5.46
N LYS A 211 -21.47 3.95 -5.63
CA LYS A 211 -21.14 5.38 -5.68
C LYS A 211 -20.44 5.70 -6.99
N LYS A 212 -20.92 6.71 -7.71
CA LYS A 212 -20.22 7.28 -8.86
C LYS A 212 -19.03 8.11 -8.33
N ILE A 213 -17.80 7.67 -8.62
CA ILE A 213 -16.56 8.34 -8.20
C ILE A 213 -16.13 9.38 -9.24
N SER A 214 -16.33 9.04 -10.54
CA SER A 214 -16.09 9.92 -11.68
C SER A 214 -17.00 9.50 -12.82
N ASP A 215 -16.92 10.20 -13.98
CA ASP A 215 -17.74 9.86 -15.15
C ASP A 215 -17.54 8.43 -15.68
N LYS A 216 -16.39 7.86 -15.39
CA LYS A 216 -16.02 6.52 -15.85
C LYS A 216 -15.59 5.61 -14.69
N LYS A 217 -16.10 5.85 -13.47
CA LYS A 217 -15.74 5.03 -12.32
C LYS A 217 -16.89 4.89 -11.33
N TYR A 218 -17.40 3.68 -11.20
CA TYR A 218 -18.48 3.28 -10.30
C TYR A 218 -17.92 2.31 -9.26
N ARG A 219 -18.06 2.66 -8.00
CA ARG A 219 -17.57 1.86 -6.87
C ARG A 219 -18.70 1.11 -6.21
N VAL A 220 -18.54 -0.21 -6.08
CA VAL A 220 -19.37 -1.04 -5.21
C VAL A 220 -18.71 -1.13 -3.84
N TYR A 221 -19.45 -0.80 -2.78
CA TYR A 221 -18.93 -0.72 -1.42
C TYR A 221 -19.99 -1.04 -0.37
N LEU A 222 -19.54 -1.35 0.86
CA LEU A 222 -20.36 -1.48 2.05
C LEU A 222 -20.07 -0.34 3.02
N GLY A 223 -21.08 0.10 3.75
CA GLY A 223 -20.94 1.14 4.75
C GLY A 223 -21.62 2.45 4.40
N PRO A 224 -21.25 3.59 5.05
CA PRO A 224 -20.17 3.73 6.03
C PRO A 224 -20.43 3.01 7.34
N PHE A 225 -19.35 2.59 8.02
CA PHE A 225 -19.36 2.01 9.36
C PHE A 225 -18.77 3.00 10.36
N ASN A 226 -19.40 3.10 11.53
CA ASN A 226 -19.00 4.04 12.58
C ASN A 226 -18.36 3.34 13.79
N ASP A 227 -18.16 2.02 13.70
CA ASP A 227 -17.48 1.22 14.71
C ASP A 227 -16.75 0.03 14.07
N ILE A 228 -15.70 -0.43 14.76
CA ILE A 228 -14.84 -1.50 14.24
C ILE A 228 -15.54 -2.87 14.20
N ASN A 229 -16.47 -3.15 15.13
CA ASN A 229 -17.12 -4.45 15.20
C ASN A 229 -18.06 -4.66 14.01
N SER A 230 -18.88 -3.66 13.68
CA SER A 230 -19.75 -3.67 12.51
C SER A 230 -18.95 -3.77 11.21
N LEU A 231 -17.83 -3.03 11.12
CA LEU A 231 -16.91 -3.10 9.98
C LEU A 231 -16.31 -4.50 9.83
N GLN A 232 -15.79 -5.07 10.93
CA GLN A 232 -15.16 -6.40 10.92
C GLN A 232 -16.18 -7.50 10.59
N LYS A 233 -17.39 -7.44 11.15
CA LYS A 233 -18.47 -8.37 10.82
C LYS A 233 -18.77 -8.34 9.33
N SER A 234 -19.03 -7.15 8.78
CA SER A 234 -19.36 -7.01 7.36
C SER A 234 -18.20 -7.41 6.44
N TYR A 235 -16.94 -7.19 6.87
CA TYR A 235 -15.77 -7.66 6.15
C TYR A 235 -15.69 -9.19 6.13
N ASN A 236 -15.95 -9.84 7.24
CA ASN A 236 -15.97 -11.31 7.31
C ASN A 236 -17.11 -11.89 6.43
N ASP A 237 -18.29 -11.28 6.48
CA ASP A 237 -19.44 -11.71 5.69
C ASP A 237 -19.17 -11.59 4.17
N ILE A 238 -18.59 -10.49 3.70
CA ILE A 238 -18.25 -10.31 2.27
C ILE A 238 -17.08 -11.18 1.84
N SER A 239 -16.15 -11.52 2.75
CA SER A 239 -14.99 -12.36 2.45
C SER A 239 -15.36 -13.77 2.03
N ILE A 240 -16.57 -14.25 2.38
CA ILE A 240 -17.09 -15.56 1.97
C ILE A 240 -17.28 -15.64 0.45
N LEU A 241 -17.54 -14.51 -0.20
CA LEU A 241 -17.67 -14.43 -1.67
C LEU A 241 -16.33 -14.40 -2.42
N GLU A 242 -15.21 -14.51 -1.70
CA GLU A 242 -13.83 -14.65 -2.24
C GLU A 242 -13.43 -13.56 -3.25
N PHE A 243 -13.86 -12.32 -3.05
CA PHE A 243 -13.37 -11.20 -3.87
C PHE A 243 -11.89 -10.95 -3.63
N GLU A 244 -11.09 -10.84 -4.69
CA GLU A 244 -9.63 -10.77 -4.61
C GLU A 244 -9.08 -9.47 -3.98
N ASN A 245 -9.78 -8.34 -4.16
CA ASN A 245 -9.25 -7.01 -3.85
C ASN A 245 -10.19 -6.19 -2.96
N ILE A 246 -10.64 -6.79 -1.84
CA ILE A 246 -11.40 -6.06 -0.84
C ILE A 246 -10.45 -5.10 -0.09
N GLU A 247 -10.81 -3.84 -0.03
CA GLU A 247 -10.05 -2.79 0.66
C GLU A 247 -10.92 -2.09 1.70
N ILE A 248 -10.35 -1.82 2.86
CA ILE A 248 -10.97 -0.94 3.84
C ILE A 248 -10.49 0.48 3.57
N ILE A 249 -11.42 1.41 3.38
CA ILE A 249 -11.14 2.81 3.08
C ILE A 249 -11.70 3.68 4.19
N ARG A 250 -10.91 4.63 4.66
CA ARG A 250 -11.38 5.67 5.55
C ARG A 250 -12.25 6.65 4.74
N ASN A 251 -13.36 7.07 5.32
CA ASN A 251 -14.20 8.13 4.75
C ASN A 251 -13.75 9.47 5.33
N ASP A 252 -13.46 10.43 4.44
CA ASP A 252 -13.15 11.83 4.79
C ASP A 252 -14.44 12.59 5.10
#